data_760f6ed2ae5b64b16f22f1f7530cb048
#
_entry.id   760f6ed2ae5b64b16f22f1f7530cb048
#
_cell.length_a   1.000
_cell.length_b   1.000
_cell.length_c   1.000
_cell.angle_alpha   90.00
_cell.angle_beta   90.00
_cell.angle_gamma   90.00
#
_symmetry.space_group_name_H-M   'P 1'
#
loop_
_entity.id
_entity.type
_entity.pdbx_description
1 polymer ?
#
loop_
_entity_poly.entity_id
_entity_poly.type
_entity_poly.pdbx_seq_one_letter_code
_entity_poly.pdbx_strand_id
1 'polypeptide(L)'
;MRYAATILFVALTGCSGPQTDAKMQSLYENKKEYFSALVTGADCHIEKNKILWRHEVTKSNTACLELLAKVEADGIGVDPISEGIMVFPSSRNYSSHRKGYIFSAKALTPLYPSLDEHPAGLQPYQMGFKKIDEKWYITYEYAN
;
A
#
# COMPACT_ATOMS: atom_id res chain seq x y z
N MET A 1 31.84 37.00 -30.49
CA MET A 1 31.72 36.61 -29.07
C MET A 1 30.57 35.62 -28.96
N ARG A 2 30.89 34.32 -28.64
CA ARG A 2 29.90 33.27 -28.50
C ARG A 2 29.69 33.02 -27.01
N TYR A 3 28.52 33.31 -26.49
CA TYR A 3 28.13 32.98 -25.12
C TYR A 3 27.64 31.52 -25.10
N ALA A 4 28.39 30.66 -24.42
CA ALA A 4 27.95 29.29 -24.12
C ALA A 4 27.04 29.36 -22.87
N ALA A 5 25.77 29.08 -23.04
CA ALA A 5 24.83 28.94 -21.92
C ALA A 5 25.00 27.55 -21.30
N THR A 6 25.59 27.48 -20.14
CA THR A 6 25.71 26.26 -19.34
C THR A 6 24.37 26.01 -18.65
N ILE A 7 23.59 25.03 -19.12
CA ILE A 7 22.36 24.58 -18.47
C ILE A 7 22.76 23.67 -17.30
N LEU A 8 22.56 24.20 -16.08
CA LEU A 8 22.77 23.44 -14.85
C LEU A 8 21.58 22.52 -14.63
N PHE A 9 21.75 21.21 -14.91
CA PHE A 9 20.76 20.19 -14.53
C PHE A 9 20.84 19.96 -13.02
N VAL A 10 19.90 20.53 -12.26
CA VAL A 10 19.70 20.18 -10.87
C VAL A 10 18.95 18.86 -10.84
N ALA A 11 19.66 17.76 -10.58
CA ALA A 11 19.05 16.48 -10.29
C ALA A 11 18.39 16.57 -8.89
N LEU A 12 17.09 16.76 -8.87
CA LEU A 12 16.28 16.60 -7.66
C LEU A 12 16.26 15.12 -7.30
N THR A 13 17.18 14.68 -6.46
CA THR A 13 17.07 13.41 -5.76
C THR A 13 15.91 13.51 -4.78
N GLY A 14 14.69 13.24 -5.24
CA GLY A 14 13.54 13.16 -4.39
C GLY A 14 13.72 12.00 -3.42
N CYS A 15 13.78 12.27 -2.12
CA CYS A 15 13.56 11.24 -1.11
C CYS A 15 12.20 10.61 -1.42
N SER A 16 12.18 9.33 -1.81
CA SER A 16 10.95 8.60 -2.08
C SER A 16 10.23 8.30 -0.77
N GLY A 17 9.40 9.24 -0.32
CA GLY A 17 8.45 8.99 0.74
C GLY A 17 7.34 8.02 0.32
N PRO A 18 6.44 7.62 1.23
CA PRO A 18 5.28 6.82 0.88
C PRO A 18 4.44 7.54 -0.19
N GLN A 19 3.74 6.76 -1.01
CA GLN A 19 2.87 7.34 -2.05
C GLN A 19 1.80 8.23 -1.44
N THR A 20 1.38 9.27 -2.18
CA THR A 20 0.26 10.11 -1.77
C THR A 20 -1.05 9.33 -1.83
N ASP A 21 -2.02 9.73 -1.02
CA ASP A 21 -3.37 9.16 -1.03
C ASP A 21 -4.00 9.20 -2.42
N ALA A 22 -3.85 10.32 -3.12
CA ALA A 22 -4.39 10.49 -4.47
C ALA A 22 -3.79 9.49 -5.46
N LYS A 23 -2.48 9.22 -5.38
CA LYS A 23 -1.80 8.25 -6.24
C LYS A 23 -2.23 6.82 -5.89
N MET A 24 -2.34 6.49 -4.61
CA MET A 24 -2.83 5.19 -4.17
C MET A 24 -4.28 4.94 -4.56
N GLN A 25 -5.16 5.92 -4.39
CA GLN A 25 -6.55 5.84 -4.81
C GLN A 25 -6.69 5.67 -6.32
N SER A 26 -5.93 6.42 -7.12
CA SER A 26 -5.91 6.28 -8.57
C SER A 26 -5.45 4.89 -9.02
N LEU A 27 -4.43 4.32 -8.39
CA LEU A 27 -3.99 2.96 -8.67
C LEU A 27 -5.08 1.94 -8.36
N TYR A 28 -5.74 2.09 -7.21
CA TYR A 28 -6.88 1.23 -6.83
C TYR A 28 -8.00 1.30 -7.85
N GLU A 29 -8.44 2.50 -8.23
CA GLU A 29 -9.53 2.69 -9.20
C GLU A 29 -9.21 2.09 -10.57
N ASN A 30 -7.97 2.27 -11.05
CA ASN A 30 -7.52 1.73 -12.32
C ASN A 30 -7.30 0.20 -12.32
N LYS A 31 -7.15 -0.41 -11.15
CA LYS A 31 -6.83 -1.83 -10.97
C LYS A 31 -7.83 -2.57 -10.08
N LYS A 32 -9.02 -2.02 -9.89
CA LYS A 32 -10.05 -2.49 -8.96
C LYS A 32 -10.37 -3.97 -9.12
N GLU A 33 -10.40 -4.47 -10.36
CA GLU A 33 -10.65 -5.90 -10.65
C GLU A 33 -9.56 -6.81 -10.06
N TYR A 34 -8.28 -6.41 -10.14
CA TYR A 34 -7.17 -7.19 -9.58
C TYR A 34 -7.13 -7.12 -8.05
N PHE A 35 -7.43 -5.95 -7.46
CA PHE A 35 -7.60 -5.84 -6.01
C PHE A 35 -8.74 -6.73 -5.52
N SER A 36 -9.87 -6.78 -6.23
CA SER A 36 -10.97 -7.68 -5.91
C SER A 36 -10.55 -9.15 -6.00
N ALA A 37 -9.85 -9.54 -7.06
CA ALA A 37 -9.36 -10.91 -7.24
C ALA A 37 -8.42 -11.36 -6.12
N LEU A 38 -7.56 -10.46 -5.60
CA LEU A 38 -6.67 -10.77 -4.47
C LEU A 38 -7.42 -11.21 -3.21
N VAL A 39 -8.60 -10.64 -2.95
CA VAL A 39 -9.33 -10.88 -1.69
C VAL A 39 -10.47 -11.87 -1.81
N THR A 40 -10.98 -12.13 -3.03
CA THR A 40 -12.11 -13.04 -3.30
C THR A 40 -11.67 -14.31 -4.01
N GLY A 41 -10.52 -14.31 -4.66
CA GLY A 41 -10.00 -15.44 -5.42
C GLY A 41 -9.28 -16.47 -4.55
N ALA A 42 -9.22 -17.72 -5.05
CA ALA A 42 -8.46 -18.78 -4.43
C ALA A 42 -6.95 -18.73 -4.76
N ASP A 43 -6.54 -17.75 -5.56
CA ASP A 43 -5.19 -17.68 -6.11
C ASP A 43 -4.14 -17.30 -5.08
N CYS A 44 -4.51 -16.49 -4.07
CA CYS A 44 -3.64 -16.15 -2.95
C CYS A 44 -4.11 -16.85 -1.68
N HIS A 45 -3.47 -17.95 -1.33
CA HIS A 45 -3.73 -18.61 -0.05
C HIS A 45 -3.02 -17.85 1.08
N ILE A 46 -3.81 -17.08 1.85
CA ILE A 46 -3.30 -16.25 2.93
C ILE A 46 -3.51 -17.00 4.25
N GLU A 47 -2.42 -17.40 4.87
CA GLU A 47 -2.47 -18.00 6.21
C GLU A 47 -2.62 -16.92 7.28
N LYS A 48 -3.43 -17.21 8.30
CA LYS A 48 -3.57 -16.31 9.46
C LYS A 48 -2.20 -16.06 10.13
N ASN A 49 -1.93 -14.81 10.45
CA ASN A 49 -0.67 -14.34 11.07
C ASN A 49 0.58 -14.49 10.19
N LYS A 50 0.42 -14.69 8.88
CA LYS A 50 1.54 -14.67 7.93
C LYS A 50 1.32 -13.61 6.87
N ILE A 51 2.41 -13.05 6.39
CA ILE A 51 2.45 -12.23 5.19
C ILE A 51 3.05 -13.09 4.09
N LEU A 52 2.35 -13.20 2.98
CA LEU A 52 2.86 -13.82 1.77
C LEU A 52 3.63 -12.76 0.99
N TRP A 53 4.94 -12.79 1.05
CA TRP A 53 5.79 -11.90 0.29
C TRP A 53 6.05 -12.43 -1.10
N ARG A 54 6.02 -11.55 -2.10
CA ARG A 54 6.20 -11.90 -3.51
C ARG A 54 7.52 -12.64 -3.79
N HIS A 55 8.60 -12.31 -3.06
CA HIS A 55 9.90 -12.97 -3.18
C HIS A 55 9.97 -14.35 -2.51
N GLU A 56 9.02 -14.68 -1.61
CA GLU A 56 8.93 -15.97 -0.91
C GLU A 56 8.01 -16.96 -1.62
N VAL A 57 7.23 -16.50 -2.60
CA VAL A 57 6.26 -17.35 -3.29
C VAL A 57 6.98 -18.34 -4.20
N THR A 58 6.70 -19.62 -3.99
CA THR A 58 7.19 -20.70 -4.82
C THR A 58 6.48 -20.75 -6.18
N LYS A 59 7.07 -21.47 -7.14
CA LYS A 59 6.51 -21.64 -8.50
C LYS A 59 5.09 -22.21 -8.54
N SER A 60 4.57 -22.72 -7.44
CA SER A 60 3.21 -23.29 -7.34
C SER A 60 2.11 -22.24 -7.21
N ASN A 61 2.43 -20.97 -7.02
CA ASN A 61 1.44 -19.91 -6.84
C ASN A 61 1.65 -18.71 -7.78
N THR A 62 1.89 -18.99 -9.05
CA THR A 62 2.15 -17.97 -10.08
C THR A 62 0.98 -17.00 -10.26
N ALA A 63 -0.26 -17.46 -10.13
CA ALA A 63 -1.44 -16.61 -10.28
C ALA A 63 -1.49 -15.51 -9.20
N CYS A 64 -1.18 -15.84 -7.95
CA CYS A 64 -1.06 -14.84 -6.88
C CYS A 64 0.05 -13.82 -7.16
N LEU A 65 1.21 -14.28 -7.64
CA LEU A 65 2.32 -13.40 -8.01
C LEU A 65 1.93 -12.41 -9.10
N GLU A 66 1.23 -12.88 -10.12
CA GLU A 66 0.74 -12.03 -11.21
C GLU A 66 -0.24 -10.98 -10.72
N LEU A 67 -1.19 -11.35 -9.83
CA LEU A 67 -2.11 -10.40 -9.22
C LEU A 67 -1.39 -9.35 -8.38
N LEU A 68 -0.43 -9.75 -7.54
CA LEU A 68 0.39 -8.81 -6.75
C LEU A 68 1.16 -7.84 -7.66
N ALA A 69 1.75 -8.35 -8.75
CA ALA A 69 2.44 -7.52 -9.72
C ALA A 69 1.50 -6.51 -10.41
N LYS A 70 0.26 -6.93 -10.75
CA LYS A 70 -0.76 -6.07 -11.38
C LYS A 70 -1.18 -4.89 -10.50
N VAL A 71 -1.21 -5.08 -9.19
CA VAL A 71 -1.53 -4.02 -8.21
C VAL A 71 -0.30 -3.35 -7.61
N GLU A 72 0.88 -3.59 -8.17
CA GLU A 72 2.16 -3.03 -7.71
C GLU A 72 2.42 -3.30 -6.22
N ALA A 73 2.13 -4.52 -5.77
CA ALA A 73 2.31 -4.95 -4.40
C ALA A 73 3.42 -5.98 -4.25
N ASP A 74 4.10 -5.95 -3.11
CA ASP A 74 5.15 -6.89 -2.72
C ASP A 74 4.65 -7.99 -1.80
N GLY A 75 3.47 -7.83 -1.22
CA GLY A 75 2.93 -8.82 -0.30
C GLY A 75 1.45 -8.65 -0.01
N ILE A 76 0.89 -9.68 0.61
CA ILE A 76 -0.49 -9.74 1.09
C ILE A 76 -0.53 -10.52 2.41
N GLY A 77 -1.38 -10.11 3.34
CA GLY A 77 -1.51 -10.78 4.64
C GLY A 77 -2.82 -10.46 5.32
N VAL A 78 -3.04 -11.03 6.49
CA VAL A 78 -4.21 -10.74 7.33
C VAL A 78 -3.77 -9.88 8.51
N ASP A 79 -4.44 -8.75 8.70
CA ASP A 79 -4.24 -7.93 9.89
C ASP A 79 -4.81 -8.66 11.12
N PRO A 80 -4.00 -8.93 12.16
CA PRO A 80 -4.43 -9.73 13.30
C PRO A 80 -5.51 -9.06 14.16
N ILE A 81 -5.66 -7.74 14.06
CA ILE A 81 -6.59 -6.97 14.89
C ILE A 81 -7.95 -6.85 14.21
N SER A 82 -7.97 -6.37 12.97
CA SER A 82 -9.22 -6.16 12.23
C SER A 82 -9.70 -7.40 11.45
N GLU A 83 -8.82 -8.37 11.27
CA GLU A 83 -9.00 -9.54 10.39
C GLU A 83 -9.17 -9.13 8.91
N GLY A 84 -8.85 -7.89 8.58
CA GLY A 84 -8.84 -7.39 7.21
C GLY A 84 -7.66 -7.94 6.40
N ILE A 85 -7.82 -7.98 5.08
CA ILE A 85 -6.75 -8.41 4.18
C ILE A 85 -5.92 -7.19 3.80
N MET A 86 -4.67 -7.18 4.22
CA MET A 86 -3.70 -6.12 3.91
C MET A 86 -2.96 -6.43 2.61
N VAL A 87 -2.82 -5.42 1.78
CA VAL A 87 -1.98 -5.43 0.57
C VAL A 87 -0.85 -4.44 0.77
N PHE A 88 0.38 -4.93 0.65
CA PHE A 88 1.60 -4.16 0.90
C PHE A 88 2.19 -3.65 -0.42
N PRO A 89 2.07 -2.32 -0.73
CA PRO A 89 2.61 -1.77 -1.97
C PRO A 89 4.13 -1.92 -2.07
N SER A 90 4.64 -2.08 -3.29
CA SER A 90 6.08 -2.09 -3.58
C SER A 90 6.74 -0.75 -3.22
N SER A 91 5.98 0.33 -3.22
CA SER A 91 6.41 1.65 -2.77
C SER A 91 6.32 1.85 -1.25
N ARG A 92 5.91 0.81 -0.50
CA ARG A 92 5.86 0.88 0.95
C ARG A 92 7.25 1.21 1.47
N ASN A 93 7.39 2.39 2.03
CA ASN A 93 8.63 2.77 2.66
C ASN A 93 8.76 1.97 3.98
N TYR A 94 9.89 1.28 4.15
CA TYR A 94 10.27 0.63 5.41
C TYR A 94 10.78 1.63 6.45
N SER A 95 10.63 2.93 6.18
CA SER A 95 10.87 3.98 7.15
C SER A 95 9.78 4.02 8.23
N SER A 96 9.86 5.01 9.11
CA SER A 96 8.88 5.22 10.19
C SER A 96 7.44 5.46 9.69
N HIS A 97 7.24 5.88 8.45
CA HIS A 97 5.92 6.14 7.87
C HIS A 97 5.58 5.07 6.82
N ARG A 98 4.53 4.28 7.05
CA ARG A 98 4.14 3.15 6.20
C ARG A 98 2.72 3.30 5.74
N LYS A 99 2.49 3.14 4.43
CA LYS A 99 1.15 3.11 3.84
C LYS A 99 0.89 1.76 3.17
N GLY A 100 -0.39 1.36 3.13
CA GLY A 100 -0.84 0.14 2.47
C GLY A 100 -2.32 0.22 2.13
N TYR A 101 -2.85 -0.88 1.62
CA TYR A 101 -4.29 -1.04 1.44
C TYR A 101 -4.81 -2.10 2.39
N ILE A 102 -6.08 -1.98 2.78
CA ILE A 102 -6.77 -3.03 3.53
C ILE A 102 -8.20 -3.19 3.02
N PHE A 103 -8.58 -4.44 2.80
CA PHE A 103 -9.96 -4.84 2.58
C PHE A 103 -10.56 -5.31 3.89
N SER A 104 -11.68 -4.73 4.30
CA SER A 104 -12.36 -5.11 5.54
C SER A 104 -13.87 -5.14 5.36
N ALA A 105 -14.50 -6.23 5.81
CA ALA A 105 -15.96 -6.32 5.90
C ALA A 105 -16.52 -5.48 7.05
N LYS A 106 -15.68 -5.14 8.04
CA LYS A 106 -16.03 -4.31 9.19
C LYS A 106 -15.59 -2.87 8.94
N ALA A 107 -16.32 -1.90 9.48
CA ALA A 107 -15.87 -0.52 9.47
C ALA A 107 -14.59 -0.36 10.29
N LEU A 108 -13.59 0.31 9.72
CA LEU A 108 -12.32 0.57 10.37
C LEU A 108 -12.27 1.98 10.95
N THR A 109 -11.61 2.12 12.08
CA THR A 109 -11.41 3.38 12.80
C THR A 109 -10.01 3.44 13.43
N PRO A 110 -9.41 4.63 13.61
CA PRO A 110 -9.92 5.96 13.28
C PRO A 110 -9.83 6.28 11.78
N LEU A 111 -10.80 7.06 11.27
CA LEU A 111 -10.81 7.54 9.89
C LEU A 111 -10.21 8.95 9.81
N TYR A 112 -9.43 9.18 8.77
CA TYR A 112 -8.82 10.47 8.48
C TYR A 112 -9.14 10.91 7.04
N PRO A 113 -9.32 12.21 6.80
CA PRO A 113 -9.56 12.74 5.45
C PRO A 113 -8.31 12.64 4.56
N SER A 114 -7.12 12.66 5.16
CA SER A 114 -5.84 12.48 4.50
C SER A 114 -4.86 11.72 5.38
N LEU A 115 -4.03 10.90 4.74
CA LEU A 115 -2.92 10.16 5.34
C LEU A 115 -1.57 10.56 4.69
N ASP A 116 -1.52 11.70 3.99
CA ASP A 116 -0.29 12.19 3.35
C ASP A 116 0.69 12.77 4.36
N GLU A 117 0.17 13.18 5.50
CA GLU A 117 0.95 13.60 6.67
C GLU A 117 0.55 12.75 7.88
N HIS A 118 1.39 12.75 8.91
CA HIS A 118 1.07 12.07 10.17
C HIS A 118 -0.22 12.63 10.78
N PRO A 119 -1.29 11.82 10.92
CA PRO A 119 -2.54 12.30 11.46
C PRO A 119 -2.41 12.73 12.93
N ALA A 120 -2.97 13.88 13.27
CA ALA A 120 -2.97 14.38 14.64
C ALA A 120 -3.64 13.36 15.58
N GLY A 121 -2.97 13.07 16.69
CA GLY A 121 -3.47 12.15 17.72
C GLY A 121 -3.22 10.66 17.43
N LEU A 122 -2.74 10.29 16.25
CA LEU A 122 -2.37 8.90 15.97
C LEU A 122 -1.08 8.56 16.74
N GLN A 123 -1.15 7.53 17.57
CA GLN A 123 0.00 7.08 18.36
C GLN A 123 0.92 6.16 17.54
N PRO A 124 2.21 6.04 17.92
CA PRO A 124 3.12 5.07 17.32
C PRO A 124 2.52 3.65 17.33
N TYR A 125 2.72 2.92 16.24
CA TYR A 125 2.20 1.55 16.03
C TYR A 125 0.67 1.42 15.98
N GLN A 126 -0.06 2.54 15.98
CA GLN A 126 -1.47 2.54 15.65
C GLN A 126 -1.67 2.70 14.14
N MET A 127 -2.70 2.06 13.61
CA MET A 127 -3.14 2.28 12.23
C MET A 127 -4.22 3.35 12.16
N GLY A 128 -4.03 4.29 11.24
CA GLY A 128 -5.06 5.19 10.76
C GLY A 128 -5.57 4.75 9.39
N PHE A 129 -6.80 5.10 9.05
CA PHE A 129 -7.46 4.65 7.84
C PHE A 129 -8.06 5.81 7.06
N LYS A 130 -8.03 5.69 5.73
CA LYS A 130 -8.79 6.54 4.82
C LYS A 130 -9.63 5.66 3.92
N LYS A 131 -10.95 5.82 3.99
CA LYS A 131 -11.87 5.06 3.15
C LYS A 131 -11.76 5.50 1.69
N ILE A 132 -11.58 4.55 0.77
CA ILE A 132 -11.51 4.80 -0.67
C ILE A 132 -12.61 4.11 -1.45
N ASP A 133 -13.22 3.05 -0.90
CA ASP A 133 -14.37 2.36 -1.46
C ASP A 133 -15.18 1.71 -0.33
N GLU A 134 -16.26 0.99 -0.64
CA GLU A 134 -17.18 0.39 0.34
C GLU A 134 -16.46 -0.42 1.41
N LYS A 135 -15.52 -1.28 1.02
CA LYS A 135 -14.75 -2.17 1.90
C LYS A 135 -13.23 -1.96 1.81
N TRP A 136 -12.79 -0.96 1.05
CA TRP A 136 -11.38 -0.69 0.85
C TRP A 136 -10.95 0.61 1.51
N TYR A 137 -9.77 0.54 2.12
CA TYR A 137 -9.15 1.67 2.82
C TYR A 137 -7.67 1.75 2.46
N ILE A 138 -7.12 2.95 2.49
CA ILE A 138 -5.70 3.18 2.64
C ILE A 138 -5.38 3.13 4.12
N THR A 139 -4.31 2.43 4.49
CA THR A 139 -3.78 2.39 5.86
C THR A 139 -2.56 3.29 5.98
N TYR A 140 -2.36 3.80 7.17
CA TYR A 140 -1.15 4.50 7.57
C TYR A 140 -0.74 4.04 8.95
N GLU A 141 0.53 3.75 9.13
CA GLU A 141 1.15 3.39 10.39
C GLU A 141 2.42 4.21 10.58
N TYR A 142 2.60 4.73 11.78
CA TYR A 142 3.86 5.33 12.20
C TYR A 142 4.59 4.36 13.13
N ALA A 143 5.77 3.91 12.72
CA ALA A 143 6.66 3.09 13.52
C ALA A 143 7.83 3.95 14.01
N ASN A 144 8.00 4.04 15.31
CA ASN A 144 9.08 4.84 15.93
C ASN A 144 10.39 4.05 15.98
#